data_e85e96fb534ccbd30fb68dfe4298a924
#
_entry.id   e85e96fb534ccbd30fb68dfe4298a924
#
_cell.length_a   1.000
_cell.length_b   1.000
_cell.length_c   1.000
_cell.angle_alpha   90.00
_cell.angle_beta   90.00
_cell.angle_gamma   90.00
#
_symmetry.space_group_name_H-M   'P 1'
#
loop_
_entity.id
_entity.type
_entity.pdbx_description
1 polymer ?
#
loop_
_entity_poly.entity_id
_entity_poly.type
_entity_poly.pdbx_seq_one_letter_code
_entity_poly.pdbx_strand_id
1 'polypeptide(L)'
;MRTYVNCAALSVGHPLPATTCGQTLPTDITSKRGGFTLIELLVVIAIIAILAAMLLPALAKAKTNALTTTCLSNQKQLVMAWLQYANDNKDKLVNMNPQNYGPGVSSWRLNNYNPALVNLKGEDLTQQNITEFLACYQEGSFWPYAPNANVVHCPADLRQNLPPNPNIETEGTRPNGNFAWGSYSGAGGLNGQGGSLFNMRDIVHTSSRFVFVEENDPRGENEGSWEQGSLESPPWNGSEEDSTAAWHELNSTFSWADGHAETHRWVDQAMITYALSMNGNKYGGTTPNAANAPHDWGYIVVGFPTQHNP
;
A
#
# COMPACT_ATOMS: atom_id res chain seq x y z
N MET A 1 -12.34 3.08 -50.11
CA MET A 1 -13.39 2.20 -49.59
C MET A 1 -14.72 2.83 -49.91
N ARG A 2 -15.51 2.20 -50.82
CA ARG A 2 -16.83 2.67 -51.20
C ARG A 2 -17.84 2.00 -50.29
N THR A 3 -18.57 2.78 -49.52
CA THR A 3 -19.67 2.29 -48.68
C THR A 3 -20.97 2.37 -49.53
N TYR A 4 -21.57 1.23 -49.80
CA TYR A 4 -22.90 1.16 -50.41
C TYR A 4 -23.93 1.18 -49.29
N VAL A 5 -24.89 2.11 -49.38
CA VAL A 5 -26.08 2.12 -48.52
C VAL A 5 -27.19 1.41 -49.28
N ASN A 6 -27.66 0.29 -48.75
CA ASN A 6 -28.82 -0.44 -49.27
C ASN A 6 -30.12 0.22 -48.78
N CYS A 7 -30.90 0.72 -49.71
CA CYS A 7 -32.30 1.07 -49.47
C CYS A 7 -33.18 -0.15 -49.70
N ALA A 8 -33.76 -0.69 -48.63
CA ALA A 8 -34.81 -1.71 -48.77
C ALA A 8 -36.15 -1.02 -49.07
N ALA A 9 -36.75 -1.44 -50.18
CA ALA A 9 -38.07 -0.98 -50.59
C ALA A 9 -39.18 -1.74 -49.84
N LEU A 10 -40.04 -1.02 -49.15
CA LEU A 10 -41.32 -1.52 -48.70
C LEU A 10 -42.37 -1.18 -49.76
N SER A 11 -42.96 -2.21 -50.37
CA SER A 11 -44.03 -2.11 -51.37
C SER A 11 -45.38 -1.90 -50.67
N VAL A 12 -45.99 -0.73 -50.84
CA VAL A 12 -47.46 -0.56 -50.76
C VAL A 12 -47.87 0.23 -52.00
N GLY A 13 -48.73 -0.38 -52.79
CA GLY A 13 -49.13 0.10 -54.13
C GLY A 13 -49.92 1.41 -54.13
N HIS A 14 -49.42 2.34 -54.88
CA HIS A 14 -50.21 3.31 -55.67
C HIS A 14 -49.22 4.00 -56.64
N PRO A 15 -49.57 4.22 -57.92
CA PRO A 15 -48.69 4.84 -58.86
C PRO A 15 -48.71 6.37 -58.72
N LEU A 16 -47.54 6.93 -58.43
CA LEU A 16 -47.30 8.37 -58.49
C LEU A 16 -46.54 8.70 -59.78
N PRO A 17 -46.76 9.90 -60.38
CA PRO A 17 -46.21 10.30 -61.64
C PRO A 17 -44.68 10.48 -61.55
N ALA A 18 -44.01 10.14 -62.62
CA ALA A 18 -42.57 10.31 -62.77
C ALA A 18 -42.16 11.77 -62.74
N THR A 19 -41.55 12.18 -61.59
CA THR A 19 -40.88 13.46 -61.51
C THR A 19 -39.38 13.24 -61.81
N THR A 20 -38.96 13.77 -62.94
CA THR A 20 -37.58 13.83 -63.39
C THR A 20 -36.75 14.65 -62.38
N CYS A 21 -35.98 13.99 -61.53
CA CYS A 21 -35.02 14.62 -60.65
C CYS A 21 -33.73 14.95 -61.44
N GLY A 22 -33.75 16.07 -62.12
CA GLY A 22 -32.59 16.64 -62.79
C GLY A 22 -32.10 17.86 -61.98
N GLN A 23 -31.56 17.67 -60.79
CA GLN A 23 -30.79 18.71 -60.09
C GLN A 23 -29.33 18.28 -60.09
N THR A 24 -28.55 18.89 -60.98
CA THR A 24 -27.08 18.92 -60.87
C THR A 24 -26.71 19.79 -59.65
N LEU A 25 -26.27 19.13 -58.59
CA LEU A 25 -25.66 19.82 -57.48
C LEU A 25 -24.35 20.46 -57.95
N PRO A 26 -24.09 21.72 -57.59
CA PRO A 26 -22.83 22.36 -57.89
C PRO A 26 -21.71 21.65 -57.13
N THR A 27 -20.84 20.93 -57.84
CA THR A 27 -19.60 20.36 -57.35
C THR A 27 -18.51 21.41 -57.36
N ASP A 28 -18.58 22.37 -56.50
CA ASP A 28 -17.40 23.23 -56.28
C ASP A 28 -17.31 23.65 -54.81
N ILE A 29 -17.03 22.65 -53.95
CA ILE A 29 -16.42 22.92 -52.63
C ILE A 29 -14.95 22.63 -52.80
N THR A 30 -14.23 23.50 -53.47
CA THR A 30 -12.78 23.58 -53.36
C THR A 30 -12.47 24.17 -51.97
N SER A 31 -12.58 23.35 -50.94
CA SER A 31 -12.01 23.69 -49.64
C SER A 31 -10.51 23.83 -49.85
N LYS A 32 -10.00 25.04 -49.83
CA LYS A 32 -8.57 25.33 -49.74
C LYS A 32 -8.06 24.62 -48.50
N ARG A 33 -7.53 23.43 -48.66
CA ARG A 33 -6.77 22.77 -47.57
C ARG A 33 -5.51 23.59 -47.40
N GLY A 34 -5.53 24.50 -46.38
CA GLY A 34 -4.32 25.16 -45.93
C GLY A 34 -3.30 24.07 -45.53
N GLY A 35 -2.21 23.98 -46.26
CA GLY A 35 -1.13 23.07 -45.93
C GLY A 35 -0.48 23.55 -44.64
N PHE A 36 -0.36 22.66 -43.68
CA PHE A 36 0.34 22.95 -42.40
C PHE A 36 1.84 23.01 -42.68
N THR A 37 2.50 24.09 -42.28
CA THR A 37 3.95 24.24 -42.50
C THR A 37 4.71 23.45 -41.41
N LEU A 38 5.91 22.99 -41.77
CA LEU A 38 6.79 22.27 -40.83
C LEU A 38 7.14 23.16 -39.57
N ILE A 39 7.27 24.48 -39.84
CA ILE A 39 7.56 25.46 -38.75
C ILE A 39 6.39 25.58 -37.78
N GLU A 40 5.14 25.66 -38.25
CA GLU A 40 3.97 25.71 -37.39
C GLU A 40 3.86 24.48 -36.48
N LEU A 41 4.15 23.28 -37.03
CA LEU A 41 4.18 22.06 -36.23
C LEU A 41 5.29 22.10 -35.20
N LEU A 42 6.50 22.53 -35.58
CA LEU A 42 7.67 22.56 -34.72
C LEU A 42 7.50 23.55 -33.54
N VAL A 43 6.90 24.72 -33.78
CA VAL A 43 6.61 25.72 -32.73
C VAL A 43 5.60 25.15 -31.72
N VAL A 44 4.55 24.48 -32.18
CA VAL A 44 3.54 23.88 -31.30
C VAL A 44 4.15 22.82 -30.39
N ILE A 45 4.94 21.89 -30.93
CA ILE A 45 5.58 20.86 -30.10
C ILE A 45 6.60 21.47 -29.13
N ALA A 46 7.30 22.54 -29.51
CA ALA A 46 8.23 23.23 -28.63
C ALA A 46 7.50 23.87 -27.43
N ILE A 47 6.37 24.52 -27.66
CA ILE A 47 5.55 25.11 -26.59
C ILE A 47 5.01 24.01 -25.66
N ILE A 48 4.48 22.91 -26.23
CA ILE A 48 3.99 21.77 -25.43
C ILE A 48 5.11 21.18 -24.58
N ALA A 49 6.32 21.01 -25.14
CA ALA A 49 7.46 20.47 -24.43
C ALA A 49 7.87 21.37 -23.25
N ILE A 50 7.89 22.69 -23.43
CA ILE A 50 8.20 23.65 -22.34
C ILE A 50 7.14 23.56 -21.23
N LEU A 51 5.85 23.57 -21.59
CA LEU A 51 4.77 23.47 -20.61
C LEU A 51 4.80 22.15 -19.86
N ALA A 52 5.01 21.03 -20.57
CA ALA A 52 5.12 19.70 -19.97
C ALA A 52 6.30 19.61 -19.01
N ALA A 53 7.47 20.17 -19.37
CA ALA A 53 8.66 20.15 -18.51
C ALA A 53 8.45 20.86 -17.15
N MET A 54 7.59 21.88 -17.10
CA MET A 54 7.23 22.57 -15.86
C MET A 54 6.16 21.84 -15.06
N LEU A 55 5.25 21.11 -15.73
CA LEU A 55 4.12 20.42 -15.08
C LEU A 55 4.53 19.07 -14.49
N LEU A 56 5.43 18.33 -15.13
CA LEU A 56 5.81 16.97 -14.69
C LEU A 56 6.34 16.91 -13.26
N PRO A 57 7.28 17.79 -12.81
CA PRO A 57 7.75 17.75 -11.42
C PRO A 57 6.66 18.08 -10.40
N ALA A 58 5.78 19.02 -10.72
CA ALA A 58 4.68 19.41 -9.84
C ALA A 58 3.65 18.25 -9.71
N LEU A 59 3.33 17.58 -10.81
CA LEU A 59 2.42 16.45 -10.83
C LEU A 59 3.00 15.24 -10.06
N ALA A 60 4.30 14.97 -10.21
CA ALA A 60 4.97 13.90 -9.46
C ALA A 60 4.85 14.14 -7.95
N LYS A 61 5.15 15.36 -7.48
CA LYS A 61 5.02 15.72 -6.06
C LYS A 61 3.58 15.66 -5.56
N ALA A 62 2.62 16.14 -6.34
CA ALA A 62 1.21 16.03 -6.00
C ALA A 62 0.74 14.59 -5.86
N LYS A 63 1.21 13.69 -6.76
CA LYS A 63 0.94 12.26 -6.67
C LYS A 63 1.51 11.64 -5.38
N THR A 64 2.77 11.93 -5.05
CA THR A 64 3.37 11.41 -3.80
C THR A 64 2.60 11.88 -2.56
N ASN A 65 2.24 13.17 -2.50
CA ASN A 65 1.45 13.71 -1.39
C ASN A 65 0.07 13.02 -1.28
N ALA A 66 -0.59 12.75 -2.40
CA ALA A 66 -1.87 12.04 -2.41
C ALA A 66 -1.72 10.60 -1.89
N LEU A 67 -0.67 9.87 -2.30
CA LEU A 67 -0.37 8.54 -1.80
C LEU A 67 -0.10 8.55 -0.29
N THR A 68 0.72 9.49 0.19
CA THR A 68 1.01 9.67 1.62
C THR A 68 -0.27 9.92 2.42
N THR A 69 -1.16 10.79 1.91
CA THR A 69 -2.45 11.07 2.57
C THR A 69 -3.32 9.81 2.66
N THR A 70 -3.33 8.98 1.63
CA THR A 70 -4.06 7.70 1.63
C THR A 70 -3.48 6.75 2.67
N CYS A 71 -2.14 6.63 2.76
CA CYS A 71 -1.48 5.77 3.74
C CYS A 71 -1.73 6.24 5.18
N LEU A 72 -1.69 7.56 5.43
CA LEU A 72 -2.08 8.12 6.73
C LEU A 72 -3.54 7.84 7.08
N SER A 73 -4.45 7.90 6.10
CA SER A 73 -5.85 7.53 6.30
C SER A 73 -6.00 6.04 6.65
N ASN A 74 -5.24 5.16 6.01
CA ASN A 74 -5.22 3.74 6.32
C ASN A 74 -4.70 3.48 7.75
N GLN A 75 -3.57 4.08 8.11
CA GLN A 75 -3.01 4.04 9.47
C GLN A 75 -4.05 4.50 10.51
N LYS A 76 -4.77 5.59 10.20
CA LYS A 76 -5.81 6.11 11.07
C LYS A 76 -6.96 5.12 11.24
N GLN A 77 -7.40 4.47 10.17
CA GLN A 77 -8.46 3.46 10.23
C GLN A 77 -8.04 2.25 11.05
N LEU A 78 -6.80 1.77 10.87
CA LEU A 78 -6.26 0.64 11.63
C LEU A 78 -6.16 0.94 13.13
N VAL A 79 -5.61 2.11 13.49
CA VAL A 79 -5.50 2.47 14.92
C VAL A 79 -6.86 2.73 15.55
N MET A 80 -7.82 3.27 14.81
CA MET A 80 -9.20 3.40 15.32
C MET A 80 -9.87 2.03 15.53
N ALA A 81 -9.63 1.06 14.66
CA ALA A 81 -10.09 -0.32 14.86
C ALA A 81 -9.46 -0.94 16.12
N TRP A 82 -8.18 -0.70 16.35
CA TRP A 82 -7.44 -1.15 17.54
C TRP A 82 -8.03 -0.55 18.84
N LEU A 83 -8.31 0.76 18.85
CA LEU A 83 -8.93 1.43 20.01
C LEU A 83 -10.35 0.92 20.27
N GLN A 84 -11.15 0.71 19.22
CA GLN A 84 -12.51 0.19 19.35
C GLN A 84 -12.50 -1.26 19.84
N TYR A 85 -11.58 -2.10 19.32
CA TYR A 85 -11.41 -3.45 19.82
C TYR A 85 -11.10 -3.47 21.35
N ALA A 86 -10.15 -2.66 21.79
CA ALA A 86 -9.79 -2.59 23.21
C ALA A 86 -10.97 -2.15 24.08
N ASN A 87 -11.73 -1.14 23.63
CA ASN A 87 -12.94 -0.67 24.31
C ASN A 87 -13.98 -1.78 24.50
N ASP A 88 -14.23 -2.58 23.46
CA ASP A 88 -15.20 -3.67 23.51
C ASP A 88 -14.71 -4.89 24.27
N ASN A 89 -13.38 -5.04 24.41
CA ASN A 89 -12.75 -6.18 25.07
C ASN A 89 -12.20 -5.86 26.48
N LYS A 90 -12.79 -4.90 27.21
CA LYS A 90 -12.42 -4.54 28.59
C LYS A 90 -10.96 -4.10 28.72
N ASP A 91 -10.55 -3.18 27.85
CA ASP A 91 -9.20 -2.62 27.74
C ASP A 91 -8.11 -3.63 27.31
N LYS A 92 -8.46 -4.86 26.96
CA LYS A 92 -7.50 -5.83 26.46
C LYS A 92 -7.07 -5.49 25.03
N LEU A 93 -5.76 -5.52 24.81
CA LEU A 93 -5.20 -5.33 23.47
C LEU A 93 -5.39 -6.59 22.62
N VAL A 94 -5.67 -6.39 21.34
CA VAL A 94 -5.62 -7.45 20.34
C VAL A 94 -4.17 -7.95 20.21
N ASN A 95 -3.99 -9.20 19.84
CA ASN A 95 -2.66 -9.72 19.52
C ASN A 95 -2.15 -9.11 18.22
N MET A 96 -0.99 -8.44 18.28
CA MET A 96 -0.37 -7.81 17.12
C MET A 96 0.54 -8.76 16.33
N ASN A 97 0.79 -9.98 16.85
CA ASN A 97 1.51 -11.02 16.12
C ASN A 97 0.54 -12.04 15.51
N PRO A 98 0.27 -11.99 14.19
CA PRO A 98 -0.62 -12.94 13.52
C PRO A 98 -0.10 -14.38 13.50
N GLN A 99 1.19 -14.62 13.69
CA GLN A 99 1.76 -15.97 13.80
C GLN A 99 1.43 -16.65 15.11
N ASN A 100 1.25 -15.86 16.18
CA ASN A 100 0.92 -16.38 17.49
C ASN A 100 -0.59 -16.64 17.57
N TYR A 101 -1.03 -17.67 16.87
CA TYR A 101 -2.43 -18.11 16.85
C TYR A 101 -2.58 -19.44 17.61
N GLY A 102 -3.61 -19.49 18.42
CA GLY A 102 -3.99 -20.69 19.16
C GLY A 102 -5.44 -20.57 19.63
N PRO A 103 -6.02 -21.59 20.22
CA PRO A 103 -7.36 -21.50 20.76
C PRO A 103 -7.47 -20.34 21.76
N GLY A 104 -8.29 -19.33 21.42
CA GLY A 104 -8.55 -18.16 22.26
C GLY A 104 -7.59 -16.98 22.06
N VAL A 105 -6.68 -17.01 21.09
CA VAL A 105 -5.88 -15.86 20.67
C VAL A 105 -6.61 -15.12 19.56
N SER A 106 -6.96 -13.85 19.83
CA SER A 106 -7.59 -12.95 18.84
C SER A 106 -6.53 -12.05 18.24
N SER A 107 -6.07 -12.36 17.04
CA SER A 107 -5.12 -11.52 16.30
C SER A 107 -5.83 -10.48 15.44
N TRP A 108 -5.20 -9.33 15.20
CA TRP A 108 -5.75 -8.25 14.40
C TRP A 108 -6.06 -8.67 12.95
N ARG A 109 -5.25 -9.56 12.37
CA ARG A 109 -5.49 -10.34 11.15
C ARG A 109 -4.96 -11.76 11.37
N LEU A 110 -5.28 -12.69 10.51
CA LEU A 110 -4.67 -14.03 10.55
C LEU A 110 -3.42 -14.08 9.67
N ASN A 111 -2.56 -15.04 9.93
CA ASN A 111 -1.41 -15.35 9.08
C ASN A 111 -1.77 -16.36 7.97
N ASN A 112 -2.71 -17.27 8.25
CA ASN A 112 -3.21 -18.25 7.30
C ASN A 112 -4.71 -18.04 7.09
N TYR A 113 -5.14 -17.97 5.83
CA TYR A 113 -6.56 -17.87 5.47
C TYR A 113 -7.24 -19.25 5.49
N ASN A 114 -8.58 -19.22 5.57
CA ASN A 114 -9.38 -20.42 5.40
C ASN A 114 -9.59 -20.70 3.90
N PRO A 115 -9.03 -21.81 3.32
CA PRO A 115 -9.15 -22.11 1.89
C PRO A 115 -10.59 -22.28 1.38
N ALA A 116 -11.54 -22.53 2.30
CA ALA A 116 -12.96 -22.65 1.94
C ALA A 116 -13.62 -21.32 1.59
N LEU A 117 -13.00 -20.17 1.97
CA LEU A 117 -13.53 -18.83 1.75
C LEU A 117 -12.96 -18.15 0.50
N VAL A 118 -11.94 -18.75 -0.13
CA VAL A 118 -11.19 -18.13 -1.23
C VAL A 118 -11.21 -19.04 -2.46
N ASN A 119 -11.56 -18.47 -3.61
CA ASN A 119 -11.50 -19.16 -4.89
C ASN A 119 -10.36 -18.59 -5.74
N LEU A 120 -9.24 -19.26 -5.75
CA LEU A 120 -8.01 -18.87 -6.47
C LEU A 120 -7.94 -19.38 -7.90
N LYS A 121 -8.98 -20.07 -8.39
CA LYS A 121 -8.97 -20.73 -9.69
C LYS A 121 -8.85 -19.71 -10.83
N GLY A 122 -7.75 -19.80 -11.56
CA GLY A 122 -7.47 -18.94 -12.73
C GLY A 122 -6.80 -17.62 -12.41
N GLU A 123 -6.48 -17.33 -11.17
CA GLU A 123 -5.67 -16.17 -10.78
C GLU A 123 -4.18 -16.46 -10.98
N ASP A 124 -3.41 -15.45 -11.34
CA ASP A 124 -1.95 -15.53 -11.29
C ASP A 124 -1.43 -15.50 -9.83
N LEU A 125 -0.16 -15.82 -9.63
CA LEU A 125 0.42 -15.93 -8.28
C LEU A 125 0.35 -14.62 -7.48
N THR A 126 0.49 -13.48 -8.14
CA THR A 126 0.40 -12.17 -7.49
C THR A 126 -1.02 -11.92 -6.99
N GLN A 127 -2.02 -12.18 -7.84
CA GLN A 127 -3.42 -12.01 -7.47
C GLN A 127 -3.85 -13.00 -6.39
N GLN A 128 -3.35 -14.24 -6.43
CA GLN A 128 -3.57 -15.23 -5.37
C GLN A 128 -3.06 -14.71 -4.02
N ASN A 129 -1.83 -14.22 -3.96
CA ASN A 129 -1.25 -13.63 -2.75
C ASN A 129 -2.09 -12.47 -2.20
N ILE A 130 -2.55 -11.58 -3.07
CA ILE A 130 -3.44 -10.46 -2.67
C ILE A 130 -4.74 -11.00 -2.07
N THR A 131 -5.40 -11.92 -2.78
CA THR A 131 -6.69 -12.49 -2.39
C THR A 131 -6.61 -13.21 -1.04
N GLU A 132 -5.56 -14.00 -0.84
CA GLU A 132 -5.28 -14.70 0.41
C GLU A 132 -5.03 -13.73 1.57
N PHE A 133 -4.23 -12.69 1.33
CA PHE A 133 -3.94 -11.70 2.36
C PHE A 133 -5.19 -10.93 2.79
N LEU A 134 -6.04 -10.54 1.84
CA LEU A 134 -7.31 -9.87 2.12
C LEU A 134 -8.26 -10.77 2.92
N ALA A 135 -8.29 -12.08 2.62
CA ALA A 135 -9.05 -13.05 3.39
C ALA A 135 -8.55 -13.16 4.84
N CYS A 136 -7.24 -13.18 5.05
CA CYS A 136 -6.64 -13.16 6.39
C CYS A 136 -7.07 -11.95 7.23
N TYR A 137 -7.19 -10.77 6.61
CA TYR A 137 -7.70 -9.60 7.29
C TYR A 137 -9.20 -9.69 7.58
N GLN A 138 -9.99 -10.21 6.64
CA GLN A 138 -11.44 -10.40 6.82
C GLN A 138 -11.79 -11.38 7.95
N GLU A 139 -10.94 -12.36 8.18
CA GLU A 139 -11.10 -13.32 9.29
C GLU A 139 -10.49 -12.83 10.61
N GLY A 140 -9.75 -11.72 10.58
CA GLY A 140 -9.11 -11.11 11.74
C GLY A 140 -10.07 -10.33 12.64
N SER A 141 -9.62 -10.05 13.85
CA SER A 141 -10.41 -9.36 14.88
C SER A 141 -10.72 -7.90 14.53
N PHE A 142 -10.05 -7.32 13.54
CA PHE A 142 -10.31 -5.93 13.13
C PHE A 142 -11.41 -5.78 12.09
N TRP A 143 -11.78 -6.85 11.41
CA TRP A 143 -12.81 -6.78 10.38
C TRP A 143 -14.12 -6.12 10.82
N PRO A 144 -14.67 -6.39 12.03
CA PRO A 144 -15.91 -5.73 12.49
C PRO A 144 -15.77 -4.20 12.66
N TYR A 145 -14.57 -3.69 12.89
CA TYR A 145 -14.29 -2.29 13.18
C TYR A 145 -13.81 -1.50 11.95
N ALA A 146 -13.15 -2.15 11.02
CA ALA A 146 -12.68 -1.56 9.78
C ALA A 146 -12.94 -2.53 8.60
N PRO A 147 -14.22 -2.66 8.13
CA PRO A 147 -14.61 -3.63 7.10
C PRO A 147 -14.20 -3.18 5.69
N ASN A 148 -12.94 -2.82 5.53
CA ASN A 148 -12.31 -2.45 4.26
C ASN A 148 -10.94 -3.13 4.17
N ALA A 149 -10.86 -4.25 3.46
CA ALA A 149 -9.62 -5.00 3.38
C ALA A 149 -8.46 -4.24 2.70
N ASN A 150 -8.75 -3.20 1.89
CA ASN A 150 -7.70 -2.40 1.27
C ASN A 150 -6.94 -1.51 2.28
N VAL A 151 -7.43 -1.37 3.50
CA VAL A 151 -6.78 -0.59 4.56
C VAL A 151 -5.41 -1.14 4.96
N VAL A 152 -5.12 -2.41 4.67
CA VAL A 152 -3.86 -3.07 5.02
C VAL A 152 -2.73 -2.83 4.02
N HIS A 153 -3.01 -2.14 2.91
CA HIS A 153 -2.04 -1.89 1.86
C HIS A 153 -1.80 -0.41 1.62
N CYS A 154 -0.54 0.00 1.58
CA CYS A 154 -0.13 1.34 1.18
C CYS A 154 0.01 1.42 -0.34
N PRO A 155 -0.71 2.30 -1.05
CA PRO A 155 -0.62 2.41 -2.49
C PRO A 155 0.74 2.93 -3.01
N ALA A 156 1.64 3.35 -2.12
CA ALA A 156 3.03 3.67 -2.46
C ALA A 156 3.96 2.44 -2.36
N ASP A 157 3.47 1.35 -1.75
CA ASP A 157 4.16 0.07 -1.73
C ASP A 157 4.00 -0.63 -3.09
N LEU A 158 5.08 -0.74 -3.82
CA LEU A 158 5.11 -1.36 -5.15
C LEU A 158 5.74 -2.75 -5.16
N ARG A 159 6.01 -3.34 -3.99
CA ARG A 159 6.69 -4.65 -3.87
C ARG A 159 5.94 -5.77 -4.59
N GLN A 160 4.61 -5.73 -4.59
CA GLN A 160 3.78 -6.70 -5.31
C GLN A 160 4.00 -6.70 -6.85
N ASN A 161 4.59 -5.64 -7.40
CA ASN A 161 4.91 -5.53 -8.82
C ASN A 161 6.33 -6.04 -9.15
N LEU A 162 7.11 -6.41 -8.13
CA LEU A 162 8.43 -6.99 -8.33
C LEU A 162 8.29 -8.44 -8.81
N PRO A 163 9.22 -8.91 -9.67
CA PRO A 163 9.22 -10.31 -10.06
C PRO A 163 9.47 -11.22 -8.83
N PRO A 164 8.92 -12.43 -8.84
CA PRO A 164 9.19 -13.41 -7.79
C PRO A 164 10.69 -13.59 -7.57
N ASN A 165 11.11 -13.57 -6.32
CA ASN A 165 12.49 -13.76 -5.93
C ASN A 165 12.64 -15.09 -5.16
N PRO A 166 13.44 -16.05 -5.64
CA PRO A 166 13.58 -17.35 -5.00
C PRO A 166 14.23 -17.28 -3.61
N ASN A 167 14.78 -16.13 -3.23
CA ASN A 167 15.35 -15.92 -1.90
C ASN A 167 14.31 -15.39 -0.89
N ILE A 168 13.11 -15.05 -1.33
CA ILE A 168 12.01 -14.71 -0.42
C ILE A 168 11.54 -16.00 0.24
N GLU A 169 11.51 -16.00 1.55
CA GLU A 169 11.01 -17.12 2.33
C GLU A 169 9.50 -17.31 2.07
N THR A 170 9.07 -18.55 2.00
CA THR A 170 7.66 -18.90 1.78
C THR A 170 7.04 -19.29 3.10
N GLU A 171 6.47 -18.31 3.79
CA GLU A 171 5.71 -18.54 5.02
C GLU A 171 4.28 -17.98 4.90
N GLY A 172 3.33 -18.62 5.55
CA GLY A 172 1.94 -18.17 5.59
C GLY A 172 1.31 -18.03 4.21
N THR A 173 0.84 -16.82 3.89
CA THR A 173 0.12 -16.47 2.65
C THR A 173 1.03 -16.08 1.48
N ARG A 174 2.27 -16.48 1.47
CA ARG A 174 3.25 -16.07 0.44
C ARG A 174 3.71 -17.23 -0.43
N PRO A 175 2.98 -17.56 -1.48
CA PRO A 175 3.41 -18.60 -2.39
C PRO A 175 4.58 -18.13 -3.28
N ASN A 176 5.56 -19.02 -3.45
CA ASN A 176 6.52 -18.97 -4.56
C ASN A 176 7.37 -17.69 -4.67
N GLY A 177 7.85 -17.14 -3.56
CA GLY A 177 8.80 -16.04 -3.55
C GLY A 177 8.22 -14.66 -3.91
N ASN A 178 6.91 -14.48 -3.80
CA ASN A 178 6.27 -13.19 -3.92
C ASN A 178 6.34 -12.41 -2.62
N PHE A 179 6.46 -11.08 -2.72
CA PHE A 179 6.36 -10.20 -1.55
C PHE A 179 4.95 -10.22 -0.95
N ALA A 180 4.85 -10.06 0.37
CA ALA A 180 3.57 -9.92 1.05
C ALA A 180 2.81 -8.69 0.54
N TRP A 181 1.48 -8.80 0.46
CA TRP A 181 0.61 -7.68 0.08
C TRP A 181 0.49 -6.63 1.17
N GLY A 182 0.60 -7.02 2.44
CA GLY A 182 0.47 -6.11 3.58
C GLY A 182 1.62 -5.12 3.66
N SER A 183 1.27 -3.86 3.91
CA SER A 183 2.24 -2.78 4.06
C SER A 183 2.37 -2.30 5.50
N TYR A 184 1.42 -2.66 6.37
CA TYR A 184 1.39 -2.23 7.75
C TYR A 184 1.49 -3.43 8.69
N SER A 185 2.30 -3.25 9.72
CA SER A 185 2.47 -4.22 10.80
C SER A 185 2.24 -3.59 12.15
N GLY A 186 1.68 -4.35 13.07
CA GLY A 186 1.44 -3.91 14.44
C GLY A 186 2.72 -4.02 15.26
N ALA A 187 2.98 -3.07 16.17
CA ALA A 187 4.13 -3.12 17.03
C ALA A 187 4.05 -4.36 17.96
N GLY A 188 5.03 -5.25 17.87
CA GLY A 188 5.08 -6.54 18.54
C GLY A 188 4.97 -6.45 20.07
N GLY A 189 5.42 -5.35 20.65
CA GLY A 189 5.26 -5.07 22.06
C GLY A 189 3.81 -4.81 22.53
N LEU A 190 2.84 -4.77 21.63
CA LEU A 190 1.41 -4.66 21.96
C LEU A 190 0.74 -6.04 21.84
N ASN A 191 0.82 -6.84 22.91
CA ASN A 191 0.23 -8.19 22.99
C ASN A 191 0.67 -9.13 21.86
N GLY A 192 1.91 -9.02 21.38
CA GLY A 192 2.42 -9.86 20.29
C GLY A 192 3.61 -10.72 20.70
N GLN A 193 4.54 -10.16 21.45
CA GLN A 193 5.84 -10.74 21.75
C GLN A 193 6.16 -10.78 23.26
N GLY A 194 7.33 -11.29 23.61
CA GLY A 194 7.88 -11.22 24.95
C GLY A 194 8.02 -9.78 25.46
N GLY A 195 7.72 -9.52 26.72
CA GLY A 195 7.72 -8.16 27.27
C GLY A 195 6.56 -7.27 26.83
N SER A 196 5.52 -7.85 26.22
CA SER A 196 4.36 -7.14 25.68
C SER A 196 3.47 -6.52 26.75
N LEU A 197 2.85 -5.41 26.37
CA LEU A 197 1.72 -4.80 27.07
C LEU A 197 0.43 -5.50 26.65
N PHE A 198 -0.46 -5.79 27.61
CA PHE A 198 -1.68 -6.56 27.35
C PHE A 198 -2.97 -5.74 27.49
N ASN A 199 -2.91 -4.57 28.09
CA ASN A 199 -4.08 -3.72 28.28
C ASN A 199 -3.77 -2.27 27.91
N MET A 200 -4.79 -1.52 27.47
CA MET A 200 -4.68 -0.09 27.16
C MET A 200 -4.14 0.74 28.31
N ARG A 201 -4.57 0.45 29.54
CA ARG A 201 -4.15 1.16 30.76
C ARG A 201 -2.66 0.99 31.08
N ASP A 202 -2.00 -0.02 30.52
CA ASP A 202 -0.58 -0.29 30.74
C ASP A 202 0.31 0.56 29.82
N ILE A 203 -0.29 1.23 28.82
CA ILE A 203 0.42 2.11 27.89
C ILE A 203 0.52 3.52 28.50
N VAL A 204 1.74 3.93 28.76
CA VAL A 204 2.05 5.28 29.24
C VAL A 204 2.53 6.13 28.05
N HIS A 205 2.18 7.43 28.03
CA HIS A 205 2.53 8.35 26.95
C HIS A 205 1.99 7.91 25.58
N THR A 206 0.69 7.64 25.50
CA THR A 206 0.01 7.11 24.30
C THR A 206 0.29 7.89 23.02
N SER A 207 0.56 9.19 23.09
CA SER A 207 0.94 10.04 21.95
C SER A 207 2.37 9.82 21.43
N SER A 208 3.13 8.95 22.07
CA SER A 208 4.50 8.60 21.67
C SER A 208 4.76 7.10 21.68
N ARG A 209 3.72 6.28 21.53
CA ARG A 209 3.83 4.81 21.41
C ARG A 209 3.21 4.36 20.10
N PHE A 210 4.00 3.69 19.27
CA PHE A 210 3.56 3.13 17.98
C PHE A 210 2.48 2.07 18.18
N VAL A 211 1.54 2.03 17.24
CA VAL A 211 0.57 0.92 17.12
C VAL A 211 0.77 0.22 15.79
N PHE A 212 0.78 0.97 14.68
CA PHE A 212 1.11 0.44 13.37
C PHE A 212 2.22 1.24 12.71
N VAL A 213 3.04 0.54 11.96
CA VAL A 213 4.14 1.09 11.16
C VAL A 213 4.03 0.60 9.71
N GLU A 214 4.61 1.33 8.77
CA GLU A 214 4.90 0.79 7.44
C GLU A 214 6.14 -0.07 7.52
N GLU A 215 5.99 -1.34 7.17
CA GLU A 215 7.07 -2.31 7.19
C GLU A 215 7.52 -2.67 5.77
N ASN A 216 8.82 -2.63 5.55
CA ASN A 216 9.46 -3.06 4.33
C ASN A 216 10.43 -4.21 4.63
N ASP A 217 9.91 -5.35 5.07
CA ASP A 217 10.78 -6.49 5.30
C ASP A 217 11.43 -6.94 3.99
N PRO A 218 12.78 -6.87 3.88
CA PRO A 218 13.50 -7.27 2.68
C PRO A 218 13.46 -8.78 2.42
N ARG A 219 13.08 -9.58 3.42
CA ARG A 219 12.80 -11.00 3.27
C ARG A 219 11.47 -11.22 2.55
N GLY A 220 10.64 -10.19 2.43
CA GLY A 220 9.30 -10.23 1.85
C GLY A 220 8.22 -10.71 2.80
N GLU A 221 8.53 -10.79 4.10
CA GLU A 221 7.65 -11.44 5.06
C GLU A 221 6.45 -10.59 5.44
N ASN A 222 6.58 -9.40 5.95
CA ASN A 222 5.48 -8.56 6.45
C ASN A 222 4.35 -9.37 7.10
N GLU A 223 4.70 -10.13 8.12
CA GLU A 223 3.76 -11.05 8.75
C GLU A 223 2.70 -10.35 9.60
N GLY A 224 2.78 -9.04 9.70
CA GLY A 224 1.83 -8.17 10.38
C GLY A 224 2.16 -7.90 11.84
N SER A 225 3.30 -8.37 12.29
CA SER A 225 3.98 -7.97 13.53
C SER A 225 5.28 -7.28 13.16
N TRP A 226 5.49 -6.09 13.67
CA TRP A 226 6.77 -5.39 13.58
C TRP A 226 7.54 -5.63 14.85
N GLU A 227 8.58 -6.47 14.74
CA GLU A 227 9.32 -6.97 15.87
C GLU A 227 10.64 -6.23 16.04
N GLN A 228 10.96 -5.99 17.30
CA GLN A 228 12.20 -5.34 17.71
C GLN A 228 12.75 -6.08 18.94
N GLY A 229 13.14 -7.34 18.76
CA GLY A 229 13.51 -8.26 19.84
C GLY A 229 14.58 -7.69 20.77
N SER A 230 15.45 -6.82 20.24
CA SER A 230 16.43 -6.08 21.02
C SER A 230 15.83 -5.01 21.94
N LEU A 231 14.59 -4.59 21.75
CA LEU A 231 13.84 -3.68 22.62
C LEU A 231 12.85 -4.42 23.53
N GLU A 232 12.58 -5.69 23.25
CA GLU A 232 11.64 -6.53 24.00
C GLU A 232 12.31 -7.29 25.15
N SER A 233 13.64 -7.47 25.10
CA SER A 233 14.42 -8.16 26.09
C SER A 233 15.79 -7.51 26.34
N PRO A 234 16.36 -7.66 27.57
CA PRO A 234 17.68 -7.10 27.87
C PRO A 234 18.75 -7.57 26.87
N PRO A 235 19.74 -6.73 26.56
CA PRO A 235 20.14 -5.46 27.21
C PRO A 235 19.44 -4.17 26.72
N TRP A 236 18.39 -4.19 25.95
CA TRP A 236 17.62 -3.03 25.45
C TRP A 236 18.41 -2.03 24.58
N ASN A 237 19.48 -2.47 23.93
CA ASN A 237 20.42 -1.63 23.20
C ASN A 237 20.79 -2.19 21.83
N GLY A 238 19.89 -2.94 21.22
CA GLY A 238 20.17 -3.62 19.96
C GLY A 238 20.07 -2.73 18.74
N SER A 239 19.69 -3.37 17.67
CA SER A 239 19.51 -2.78 16.34
C SER A 239 18.12 -3.08 15.86
N GLU A 240 17.69 -2.37 14.80
CA GLU A 240 16.44 -2.67 14.11
C GLU A 240 16.43 -4.13 13.64
N GLU A 241 15.31 -4.79 13.82
CA GLU A 241 15.10 -6.19 13.42
C GLU A 241 14.24 -6.25 12.18
N ASP A 242 12.98 -5.83 12.29
CA ASP A 242 12.11 -5.66 11.14
C ASP A 242 12.23 -4.25 10.58
N SER A 243 12.46 -4.15 9.27
CA SER A 243 12.73 -2.88 8.63
C SER A 243 11.45 -2.04 8.49
N THR A 244 11.54 -0.77 8.87
CA THR A 244 10.54 0.22 8.47
C THR A 244 10.64 0.54 6.97
N ALA A 245 9.55 1.02 6.37
CA ALA A 245 9.56 1.46 4.98
C ALA A 245 10.07 2.90 4.82
N ALA A 246 10.36 3.29 3.56
CA ALA A 246 10.69 4.67 3.20
C ALA A 246 10.03 5.06 1.85
N TRP A 247 8.76 4.67 1.65
CA TRP A 247 8.07 4.78 0.35
C TRP A 247 7.60 6.19 -0.01
N HIS A 248 7.55 7.12 0.94
CA HIS A 248 7.01 8.47 0.77
C HIS A 248 8.12 9.53 0.74
N GLU A 249 9.01 9.48 -0.27
CA GLU A 249 10.18 10.39 -0.37
C GLU A 249 11.04 10.37 0.91
N LEU A 250 11.47 9.17 1.33
CA LEU A 250 12.22 8.89 2.57
C LEU A 250 11.41 9.13 3.85
N ASN A 251 10.09 9.07 3.77
CA ASN A 251 9.23 9.05 4.95
C ASN A 251 8.54 7.71 5.09
N SER A 252 8.18 7.38 6.33
CA SER A 252 7.22 6.33 6.69
C SER A 252 6.00 6.91 7.36
N THR A 253 4.88 6.20 7.32
CA THR A 253 3.70 6.55 8.11
C THR A 253 3.61 5.68 9.35
N PHE A 254 3.20 6.28 10.46
CA PHE A 254 3.02 5.65 11.75
C PHE A 254 1.66 6.00 12.33
N SER A 255 1.11 5.08 13.13
CA SER A 255 -0.02 5.41 14.01
C SER A 255 0.35 5.19 15.46
N TRP A 256 -0.28 5.95 16.34
CA TRP A 256 0.04 6.08 17.73
C TRP A 256 -1.10 5.65 18.63
N ALA A 257 -0.79 5.26 19.85
CA ALA A 257 -1.76 4.70 20.80
C ALA A 257 -2.86 5.68 21.25
N ASP A 258 -2.72 6.97 21.02
CA ASP A 258 -3.78 7.98 21.20
C ASP A 258 -4.69 8.11 19.98
N GLY A 259 -4.40 7.35 18.91
CA GLY A 259 -5.18 7.30 17.68
C GLY A 259 -4.79 8.31 16.62
N HIS A 260 -3.75 9.13 16.77
CA HIS A 260 -3.27 9.95 15.65
C HIS A 260 -2.38 9.14 14.69
N ALA A 261 -2.17 9.69 13.49
CA ALA A 261 -1.26 9.14 12.49
C ALA A 261 -0.43 10.28 11.89
N GLU A 262 0.87 10.04 11.71
CA GLU A 262 1.79 11.03 11.15
C GLU A 262 2.86 10.40 10.27
N THR A 263 3.64 11.24 9.59
CA THR A 263 4.82 10.83 8.84
C THR A 263 6.08 11.13 9.62
N HIS A 264 7.02 10.21 9.61
CA HIS A 264 8.40 10.44 10.05
C HIS A 264 9.34 10.43 8.85
N ARG A 265 10.24 11.43 8.78
CA ARG A 265 11.26 11.50 7.74
C ARG A 265 12.57 10.91 8.23
N TRP A 266 13.04 9.88 7.54
CA TRP A 266 14.35 9.27 7.81
C TRP A 266 15.47 10.22 7.40
N VAL A 267 16.49 10.34 8.25
CA VAL A 267 17.62 11.25 8.07
C VAL A 267 18.98 10.55 8.14
N ASP A 268 19.08 9.45 8.89
CA ASP A 268 20.30 8.70 9.00
C ASP A 268 20.49 7.76 7.80
N GLN A 269 21.65 7.84 7.14
CA GLN A 269 21.90 7.08 5.92
C GLN A 269 21.80 5.56 6.11
N ALA A 270 22.16 5.03 7.28
CA ALA A 270 22.03 3.61 7.59
C ALA A 270 20.57 3.19 7.62
N MET A 271 19.69 3.99 8.26
CA MET A 271 18.25 3.76 8.28
C MET A 271 17.65 3.84 6.88
N ILE A 272 17.97 4.87 6.12
CA ILE A 272 17.46 5.04 4.74
C ILE A 272 17.85 3.84 3.86
N THR A 273 19.10 3.39 3.94
CA THR A 273 19.59 2.24 3.16
C THR A 273 18.84 0.96 3.55
N TYR A 274 18.60 0.77 4.84
CA TYR A 274 17.90 -0.38 5.37
C TYR A 274 16.41 -0.36 4.97
N ALA A 275 15.74 0.76 5.16
CA ALA A 275 14.33 0.97 4.84
C ALA A 275 14.01 0.89 3.33
N LEU A 276 14.99 1.07 2.45
CA LEU A 276 14.86 0.92 1.01
C LEU A 276 15.35 -0.44 0.49
N SER A 277 15.83 -1.31 1.36
CA SER A 277 16.35 -2.63 0.98
C SER A 277 15.22 -3.52 0.48
N MET A 278 15.38 -4.08 -0.72
CA MET A 278 14.40 -4.96 -1.36
C MET A 278 15.04 -6.23 -1.93
N ASN A 279 16.06 -6.74 -1.28
CA ASN A 279 16.91 -7.78 -1.89
C ASN A 279 16.37 -9.22 -1.75
N GLY A 280 15.28 -9.47 -1.05
CA GLY A 280 14.74 -10.81 -0.83
C GLY A 280 15.69 -11.74 -0.09
N ASN A 281 16.77 -11.21 0.47
CA ASN A 281 17.84 -11.96 1.07
C ASN A 281 18.50 -11.10 2.13
N LYS A 282 18.06 -11.22 3.34
CA LYS A 282 18.64 -10.52 4.49
C LYS A 282 18.98 -9.04 4.23
N TYR A 283 18.63 -8.23 5.14
CA TYR A 283 18.83 -6.79 5.22
C TYR A 283 20.07 -6.31 4.46
N GLY A 284 19.86 -5.50 3.43
CA GLY A 284 20.95 -4.90 2.65
C GLY A 284 21.65 -3.81 3.44
N GLY A 285 22.84 -4.10 3.94
CA GLY A 285 23.63 -3.12 4.66
C GLY A 285 23.82 -3.43 6.14
N THR A 286 24.32 -2.45 6.87
CA THR A 286 24.49 -2.54 8.32
C THR A 286 23.19 -2.20 9.00
N THR A 287 22.71 -3.08 9.86
CA THR A 287 21.50 -2.88 10.67
C THR A 287 21.55 -1.57 11.46
N PRO A 288 20.52 -0.71 11.37
CA PRO A 288 20.46 0.53 12.12
C PRO A 288 20.51 0.31 13.64
N ASN A 289 21.26 1.14 14.32
CA ASN A 289 21.41 1.14 15.77
C ASN A 289 21.86 2.51 16.26
N ALA A 290 22.00 2.68 17.56
CA ALA A 290 22.41 3.95 18.16
C ALA A 290 23.77 4.50 17.68
N ALA A 291 24.64 3.66 17.11
CA ALA A 291 25.97 4.09 16.66
C ALA A 291 25.96 4.61 15.22
N ASN A 292 25.14 4.02 14.33
CA ASN A 292 25.14 4.34 12.89
C ASN A 292 23.88 5.07 12.41
N ALA A 293 22.83 5.13 13.25
CA ALA A 293 21.56 5.80 12.98
C ALA A 293 21.00 6.47 14.27
N PRO A 294 21.74 7.36 14.93
CA PRO A 294 21.41 7.82 16.27
C PRO A 294 20.08 8.57 16.37
N HIS A 295 19.68 9.32 15.32
CA HIS A 295 18.41 10.07 15.31
C HIS A 295 17.23 9.14 15.07
N ASP A 296 17.30 8.34 14.01
CA ASP A 296 16.20 7.51 13.57
C ASP A 296 16.01 6.30 14.49
N TRP A 297 17.10 5.69 14.95
CA TRP A 297 17.02 4.63 15.95
C TRP A 297 16.49 5.15 17.29
N GLY A 298 16.87 6.36 17.68
CA GLY A 298 16.32 7.02 18.85
C GLY A 298 14.80 7.22 18.76
N TYR A 299 14.29 7.59 17.59
CA TYR A 299 12.86 7.71 17.34
C TYR A 299 12.15 6.35 17.49
N ILE A 300 12.72 5.28 16.95
CA ILE A 300 12.17 3.92 17.09
C ILE A 300 12.16 3.47 18.55
N VAL A 301 13.28 3.62 19.25
CA VAL A 301 13.39 3.22 20.68
C VAL A 301 12.36 3.93 21.56
N VAL A 302 12.15 5.22 21.33
CA VAL A 302 11.14 5.99 22.08
C VAL A 302 9.72 5.55 21.74
N GLY A 303 9.45 5.27 20.46
CA GLY A 303 8.11 4.94 19.99
C GLY A 303 7.69 3.49 20.24
N PHE A 304 8.62 2.55 20.34
CA PHE A 304 8.31 1.12 20.46
C PHE A 304 7.76 0.78 21.86
N PRO A 305 6.52 0.27 21.95
CA PRO A 305 5.86 0.01 23.25
C PRO A 305 6.29 -1.34 23.81
N THR A 306 6.78 -1.34 25.07
CA THR A 306 7.07 -2.56 25.82
C THR A 306 6.82 -2.34 27.31
N GLN A 307 6.83 -3.41 28.12
CA GLN A 307 6.78 -3.28 29.59
C GLN A 307 7.95 -2.46 30.17
N HIS A 308 9.06 -2.40 29.44
CA HIS A 308 10.22 -1.59 29.82
C HIS A 308 10.07 -0.14 29.37
N ASN A 309 9.35 0.11 28.26
CA ASN A 309 9.02 1.42 27.71
C ASN A 309 7.51 1.49 27.43
N PRO A 310 6.68 1.56 28.49
CA PRO A 310 5.23 1.46 28.36
C PRO A 310 4.56 2.71 27.77
#